data_8212074e4bdb95606b8ca5a74ff47f19
#
_entry.id   8212074e4bdb95606b8ca5a74ff47f19
#
_cell.length_a   1.000
_cell.length_b   1.000
_cell.length_c   1.000
_cell.angle_alpha   90.00
_cell.angle_beta   90.00
_cell.angle_gamma   90.00
#
_symmetry.space_group_name_H-M   'P 1'
#
loop_
_entity.id
_entity.type
_entity.pdbx_description
1 polymer ?
#
loop_
_entity_poly.entity_id
_entity_poly.type
_entity_poly.pdbx_seq_one_letter_code
_entity_poly.pdbx_strand_id
1 'polypeptide(L)'
;MLYATDLSAASIDSFQYVLNYAAKNNSALIVFHVVNQRSITCSKILATFYNEGDEHKIRQEKVNAALKCMKTLLELQRQKELHNPFEHVNTIEYLVVHYGRIAQEIVEKAHQWGCDFIILGPRRKRLFGRFLLPSISRKVIRRTDKPVHVVKRSKKKSDDLRH
;
A
#
# COMPACT_ATOMS: atom_id res chain seq x y z
N MET A 1 -5.31 12.38 -4.10
CA MET A 1 -5.15 11.65 -2.83
C MET A 1 -4.07 10.59 -2.93
N LEU A 2 -3.44 10.18 -1.82
CA LEU A 2 -2.42 9.13 -1.77
C LEU A 2 -2.96 7.88 -1.07
N TYR A 3 -2.92 6.72 -1.72
CA TYR A 3 -3.21 5.41 -1.12
C TYR A 3 -1.92 4.63 -0.88
N ALA A 4 -1.54 4.46 0.37
CA ALA A 4 -0.39 3.67 0.75
C ALA A 4 -0.79 2.20 1.01
N THR A 5 -0.24 1.29 0.23
CA THR A 5 -0.50 -0.16 0.27
C THR A 5 0.73 -0.95 0.72
N ASP A 6 0.52 -2.06 1.45
CA ASP A 6 1.57 -3.01 1.80
C ASP A 6 1.61 -4.22 0.85
N LEU A 7 0.83 -4.19 -0.22
CA LEU A 7 0.66 -5.25 -1.23
C LEU A 7 0.26 -6.62 -0.63
N SER A 8 -0.31 -6.63 0.56
CA SER A 8 -0.85 -7.86 1.17
C SER A 8 -2.21 -8.22 0.57
N ALA A 9 -2.63 -9.47 0.69
CA ALA A 9 -3.96 -9.91 0.27
C ALA A 9 -5.09 -9.05 0.89
N ALA A 10 -4.91 -8.57 2.13
CA ALA A 10 -5.88 -7.69 2.77
C ALA A 10 -5.93 -6.29 2.14
N SER A 11 -4.81 -5.80 1.59
CA SER A 11 -4.79 -4.52 0.88
C SER A 11 -5.40 -4.63 -0.52
N ILE A 12 -5.41 -5.82 -1.13
CA ILE A 12 -6.12 -6.08 -2.38
C ILE A 12 -7.63 -5.94 -2.19
N ASP A 13 -8.18 -6.54 -1.13
CA ASP A 13 -9.62 -6.45 -0.82
C ASP A 13 -10.05 -4.98 -0.54
N SER A 14 -9.16 -4.18 0.02
CA SER A 14 -9.43 -2.77 0.30
C SER A 14 -9.19 -1.84 -0.89
N PHE A 15 -8.47 -2.30 -1.90
CA PHE A 15 -8.15 -1.49 -3.08
C PHE A 15 -9.42 -1.10 -3.84
N GLN A 16 -10.36 -2.02 -4.01
CA GLN A 16 -11.66 -1.73 -4.62
C GLN A 16 -12.43 -0.64 -3.87
N TYR A 17 -12.41 -0.70 -2.54
CA TYR A 17 -13.02 0.37 -1.73
C TYR A 17 -12.38 1.74 -2.00
N VAL A 18 -11.05 1.78 -2.12
CA VAL A 18 -10.30 3.02 -2.38
C VAL A 18 -10.60 3.56 -3.79
N LEU A 19 -10.68 2.69 -4.79
CA LEU A 19 -11.06 3.08 -6.16
C LEU A 19 -12.47 3.70 -6.18
N ASN A 20 -13.44 3.01 -5.57
CA ASN A 20 -14.81 3.50 -5.48
C ASN A 20 -14.90 4.83 -4.72
N TYR A 21 -14.10 5.00 -3.67
CA TYR A 21 -14.05 6.24 -2.90
C TYR A 21 -13.47 7.37 -3.75
N ALA A 22 -12.38 7.12 -4.46
CA ALA A 22 -11.74 8.09 -5.34
C ALA A 22 -12.68 8.55 -6.46
N ALA A 23 -13.34 7.60 -7.14
CA ALA A 23 -14.28 7.90 -8.22
C ALA A 23 -15.48 8.71 -7.73
N LYS A 24 -16.10 8.32 -6.59
CA LYS A 24 -17.23 9.06 -6.02
C LYS A 24 -16.90 10.51 -5.63
N ASN A 25 -15.64 10.77 -5.31
CA ASN A 25 -15.18 12.11 -4.94
C ASN A 25 -14.46 12.84 -6.09
N ASN A 26 -14.51 12.28 -7.31
CA ASN A 26 -13.83 12.80 -8.48
C ASN A 26 -12.36 13.17 -8.18
N SER A 27 -11.65 12.29 -7.49
CA SER A 27 -10.31 12.54 -6.96
C SER A 27 -9.27 11.70 -7.68
N ALA A 28 -8.20 12.33 -8.13
CA ALA A 28 -7.01 11.64 -8.64
C ALA A 28 -6.36 10.79 -7.55
N LEU A 29 -6.00 9.54 -7.89
CA LEU A 29 -5.45 8.55 -6.97
C LEU A 29 -4.00 8.22 -7.32
N ILE A 30 -3.10 8.42 -6.37
CA ILE A 30 -1.73 7.93 -6.42
C ILE A 30 -1.66 6.66 -5.56
N VAL A 31 -1.37 5.51 -6.19
CA VAL A 31 -1.14 4.25 -5.48
C VAL A 31 0.32 4.14 -5.14
N PHE A 32 0.64 4.11 -3.85
CA PHE A 32 1.99 4.22 -3.33
C PHE A 32 2.39 3.02 -2.48
N HIS A 33 3.52 2.41 -2.81
CA HIS A 33 4.15 1.37 -2.00
C HIS A 33 5.56 1.77 -1.58
N VAL A 34 5.91 1.48 -0.33
CA VAL A 34 7.26 1.71 0.18
C VAL A 34 7.92 0.38 0.53
N VAL A 35 8.98 0.04 -0.19
CA VAL A 35 9.88 -1.05 0.15
C VAL A 35 10.67 -0.65 1.40
N ASN A 36 10.43 -1.36 2.50
CA ASN A 36 11.00 -0.98 3.79
C ASN A 36 12.52 -1.17 3.81
N GLN A 37 13.24 -0.10 4.07
CA GLN A 37 14.69 -0.11 4.26
C GLN A 37 15.16 -1.14 5.32
N ARG A 38 14.39 -1.33 6.40
CA ARG A 38 14.72 -2.30 7.46
C ARG A 38 14.55 -3.75 7.02
N SER A 39 13.77 -4.07 6.00
CA SER A 39 13.63 -5.43 5.50
C SER A 39 14.90 -5.94 4.80
N ILE A 40 15.81 -5.05 4.45
CA ILE A 40 17.13 -5.38 3.91
C ILE A 40 18.15 -5.62 5.03
N THR A 41 17.89 -5.15 6.26
CA THR A 41 18.81 -5.32 7.40
C THR A 41 18.95 -6.80 7.79
N CYS A 42 17.94 -7.64 7.59
CA CYS A 42 18.10 -9.10 7.71
C CYS A 42 18.98 -9.68 6.59
N SER A 43 19.01 -9.05 5.41
CA SER A 43 19.99 -9.35 4.35
C SER A 43 21.37 -8.81 4.69
N LYS A 44 21.51 -7.81 5.56
CA LYS A 44 22.82 -7.26 5.97
C LYS A 44 23.66 -8.25 6.78
N ILE A 45 23.03 -9.17 7.52
CA ILE A 45 23.76 -10.29 8.16
C ILE A 45 24.29 -11.25 7.07
N LEU A 46 23.59 -11.37 5.95
CA LEU A 46 24.09 -12.08 4.77
C LEU A 46 25.03 -11.17 3.93
N ALA A 47 24.82 -9.85 3.92
CA ALA A 47 25.60 -8.87 3.15
C ALA A 47 26.99 -8.59 3.74
N THR A 48 27.32 -9.11 4.93
CA THR A 48 28.73 -9.19 5.37
C THR A 48 29.58 -10.06 4.42
N PHE A 49 28.91 -10.79 3.52
CA PHE A 49 29.52 -11.63 2.49
C PHE A 49 29.34 -11.12 1.06
N TYR A 50 28.67 -9.96 0.85
CA TYR A 50 28.39 -9.38 -0.47
C TYR A 50 29.01 -8.00 -0.61
N ASN A 51 29.50 -7.67 -1.80
CA ASN A 51 30.10 -6.38 -2.15
C ASN A 51 29.06 -5.25 -2.18
N GLU A 52 29.46 -3.98 -2.00
CA GLU A 52 28.57 -2.79 -1.99
C GLU A 52 27.69 -2.64 -3.24
N GLY A 53 28.11 -3.17 -4.40
CA GLY A 53 27.33 -3.22 -5.63
C GLY A 53 26.06 -4.08 -5.55
N ASP A 54 26.04 -5.07 -4.67
CA ASP A 54 24.91 -5.99 -4.51
C ASP A 54 23.73 -5.35 -3.77
N GLU A 55 23.97 -4.39 -2.86
CA GLU A 55 22.88 -3.69 -2.15
C GLU A 55 22.01 -2.88 -3.11
N HIS A 56 22.61 -2.19 -4.07
CA HIS A 56 21.87 -1.42 -5.06
C HIS A 56 21.04 -2.33 -5.98
N LYS A 57 21.60 -3.44 -6.42
CA LYS A 57 20.92 -4.44 -7.25
C LYS A 57 19.72 -5.05 -6.51
N ILE A 58 19.93 -5.50 -5.26
CA ILE A 58 18.86 -6.06 -4.41
C ILE A 58 17.74 -5.04 -4.18
N ARG A 59 18.07 -3.77 -3.96
CA ARG A 59 17.10 -2.68 -3.83
C ARG A 59 16.27 -2.56 -5.11
N GLN A 60 16.93 -2.48 -6.25
CA GLN A 60 16.27 -2.33 -7.55
C GLN A 60 15.37 -3.52 -7.87
N GLU A 61 15.81 -4.74 -7.60
CA GLU A 61 15.00 -5.96 -7.77
C GLU A 61 13.74 -5.93 -6.91
N LYS A 62 13.84 -5.51 -5.64
CA LYS A 62 12.66 -5.39 -4.75
C LYS A 62 11.70 -4.32 -5.22
N VAL A 63 12.18 -3.17 -5.69
CA VAL A 63 11.35 -2.11 -6.25
C VAL A 63 10.64 -2.60 -7.52
N ASN A 64 11.36 -3.27 -8.42
CA ASN A 64 10.81 -3.82 -9.66
C ASN A 64 9.75 -4.90 -9.36
N ALA A 65 10.02 -5.79 -8.41
CA ALA A 65 9.07 -6.83 -7.98
C ALA A 65 7.79 -6.22 -7.39
N ALA A 66 7.91 -5.19 -6.57
CA ALA A 66 6.77 -4.48 -6.01
C ALA A 66 5.95 -3.76 -7.11
N LEU A 67 6.62 -3.09 -8.04
CA LEU A 67 5.96 -2.43 -9.17
C LEU A 67 5.22 -3.43 -10.07
N LYS A 68 5.84 -4.58 -10.36
CA LYS A 68 5.20 -5.68 -11.10
C LYS A 68 3.95 -6.16 -10.37
N CYS A 69 4.03 -6.37 -9.05
CA CYS A 69 2.89 -6.77 -8.24
C CYS A 69 1.75 -5.72 -8.30
N MET A 70 2.05 -4.43 -8.20
CA MET A 70 1.05 -3.36 -8.31
C MET A 70 0.37 -3.37 -9.68
N LYS A 71 1.13 -3.52 -10.77
CA LYS A 71 0.58 -3.60 -12.13
C LYS A 71 -0.34 -4.81 -12.29
N THR A 72 0.08 -5.98 -11.79
CA THR A 72 -0.75 -7.20 -11.83
C THR A 72 -2.06 -7.00 -11.05
N LEU A 73 -2.01 -6.37 -9.87
CA LEU A 73 -3.21 -6.07 -9.09
C LEU A 73 -4.17 -5.14 -9.83
N LEU A 74 -3.63 -4.13 -10.50
CA LEU A 74 -4.42 -3.22 -11.31
C LEU A 74 -5.11 -3.94 -12.47
N GLU A 75 -4.37 -4.80 -13.16
CA GLU A 75 -4.93 -5.59 -14.28
C GLU A 75 -6.03 -6.54 -13.81
N LEU A 76 -5.86 -7.21 -12.67
CA LEU A 76 -6.89 -8.03 -12.07
C LEU A 76 -8.15 -7.23 -11.68
N GLN A 77 -8.01 -5.97 -11.28
CA GLN A 77 -9.14 -5.10 -11.01
C GLN A 77 -9.85 -4.69 -12.31
N ARG A 78 -9.09 -4.33 -13.34
CA ARG A 78 -9.65 -4.04 -14.66
C ARG A 78 -10.50 -5.20 -15.22
N GLN A 79 -10.00 -6.42 -15.11
CA GLN A 79 -10.74 -7.61 -15.57
C GLN A 79 -12.05 -7.82 -14.79
N LYS A 80 -12.08 -7.51 -13.50
CA LYS A 80 -13.31 -7.56 -12.69
C LYS A 80 -14.31 -6.47 -13.10
N GLU A 81 -13.83 -5.30 -13.48
CA GLU A 81 -14.66 -4.17 -13.91
C GLU A 81 -15.29 -4.37 -15.30
N LEU A 82 -14.68 -5.18 -16.19
CA LEU A 82 -15.30 -5.60 -17.46
C LEU A 82 -16.63 -6.32 -17.28
N HIS A 83 -16.88 -6.90 -16.10
CA HIS A 83 -18.15 -7.54 -15.72
C HIS A 83 -19.08 -6.58 -14.94
N ASN A 84 -18.62 -5.38 -14.62
CA ASN A 84 -19.39 -4.38 -13.87
C ASN A 84 -18.92 -2.98 -14.31
N PRO A 85 -19.68 -2.27 -15.18
CA PRO A 85 -19.19 -1.10 -15.91
C PRO A 85 -19.12 0.14 -15.03
N PHE A 86 -18.22 0.14 -14.04
CA PHE A 86 -17.85 1.33 -13.29
C PHE A 86 -16.43 1.75 -13.70
N GLU A 87 -16.31 2.91 -14.34
CA GLU A 87 -15.11 3.52 -14.93
C GLU A 87 -14.02 3.93 -13.90
N HIS A 88 -13.76 3.13 -12.86
CA HIS A 88 -12.96 3.57 -11.74
C HIS A 88 -11.44 3.49 -11.97
N VAL A 89 -10.97 2.74 -12.95
CA VAL A 89 -9.55 2.59 -13.24
C VAL A 89 -8.94 3.90 -13.78
N ASN A 90 -9.71 4.72 -14.45
CA ASN A 90 -9.26 6.04 -14.95
C ASN A 90 -8.96 7.03 -13.81
N THR A 91 -9.34 6.73 -12.58
CA THR A 91 -9.06 7.54 -11.39
C THR A 91 -7.60 7.41 -10.92
N ILE A 92 -6.90 6.34 -11.34
CA ILE A 92 -5.50 6.13 -10.96
C ILE A 92 -4.60 6.96 -11.88
N GLU A 93 -3.94 7.94 -11.26
CA GLU A 93 -3.00 8.81 -11.97
C GLU A 93 -1.60 8.21 -12.00
N TYR A 94 -1.13 7.68 -10.85
CA TYR A 94 0.23 7.13 -10.73
C TYR A 94 0.28 5.86 -9.89
N LEU A 95 1.18 4.93 -10.31
CA LEU A 95 1.65 3.79 -9.52
C LEU A 95 3.12 4.03 -9.16
N VAL A 96 3.40 4.22 -7.88
CA VAL A 96 4.74 4.61 -7.43
C VAL A 96 5.25 3.67 -6.36
N VAL A 97 6.51 3.25 -6.52
CA VAL A 97 7.24 2.46 -5.53
C VAL A 97 8.49 3.22 -5.10
N HIS A 98 8.64 3.43 -3.82
CA HIS A 98 9.84 4.00 -3.22
C HIS A 98 10.55 3.02 -2.29
N TYR A 99 11.82 3.29 -2.04
CA TYR A 99 12.61 2.60 -1.04
C TYR A 99 12.93 3.54 0.11
N GLY A 100 12.59 3.15 1.35
CA GLY A 100 12.87 4.03 2.48
C GLY A 100 12.20 3.63 3.79
N ARG A 101 12.03 4.61 4.67
CA ARG A 101 11.30 4.49 5.93
C ARG A 101 9.82 4.72 5.69
N ILE A 102 9.01 3.67 5.76
CA ILE A 102 7.61 3.65 5.31
C ILE A 102 6.81 4.90 5.74
N ALA A 103 6.77 5.22 7.03
CA ALA A 103 5.94 6.34 7.51
C ALA A 103 6.50 7.71 7.09
N GLN A 104 7.79 7.83 6.92
CA GLN A 104 8.47 9.05 6.47
C GLN A 104 8.16 9.28 5.00
N GLU A 105 8.42 8.28 4.15
CA GLU A 105 8.14 8.36 2.71
C GLU A 105 6.67 8.70 2.42
N ILE A 106 5.72 8.08 3.15
CA ILE A 106 4.30 8.37 2.96
C ILE A 106 3.99 9.84 3.23
N VAL A 107 4.50 10.41 4.32
CA VAL A 107 4.22 11.80 4.70
C VAL A 107 4.91 12.77 3.74
N GLU A 108 6.20 12.56 3.45
CA GLU A 108 6.98 13.42 2.55
C GLU A 108 6.38 13.45 1.14
N LYS A 109 6.00 12.28 0.61
CA LYS A 109 5.44 12.20 -0.74
C LYS A 109 4.02 12.74 -0.82
N ALA A 110 3.19 12.54 0.20
CA ALA A 110 1.87 13.17 0.26
C ALA A 110 1.96 14.70 0.24
N HIS A 111 2.97 15.26 0.90
CA HIS A 111 3.27 16.69 0.87
C HIS A 111 3.81 17.14 -0.51
N GLN A 112 4.86 16.46 -0.98
CA GLN A 112 5.54 16.79 -2.23
C GLN A 112 4.59 16.76 -3.45
N TRP A 113 3.64 15.82 -3.46
CA TRP A 113 2.68 15.66 -4.56
C TRP A 113 1.36 16.41 -4.33
N GLY A 114 1.30 17.28 -3.34
CA GLY A 114 0.12 18.11 -3.07
C GLY A 114 -1.15 17.30 -2.77
N CYS A 115 -1.03 16.09 -2.18
CA CYS A 115 -2.19 15.29 -1.86
C CYS A 115 -3.03 15.92 -0.75
N ASP A 116 -4.35 15.95 -0.90
CA ASP A 116 -5.25 16.52 0.10
C ASP A 116 -5.41 15.62 1.31
N PHE A 117 -5.34 14.29 1.13
CA PHE A 117 -5.39 13.34 2.22
C PHE A 117 -4.71 12.00 1.90
N ILE A 118 -4.48 11.20 2.94
CA ILE A 118 -3.79 9.93 2.90
C ILE A 118 -4.75 8.80 3.26
N ILE A 119 -4.79 7.76 2.43
CA ILE A 119 -5.48 6.50 2.75
C ILE A 119 -4.43 5.45 3.06
N LEU A 120 -4.58 4.78 4.20
CA LEU A 120 -3.73 3.66 4.60
C LEU A 120 -4.50 2.35 4.48
N GLY A 121 -3.96 1.39 3.75
CA GLY A 121 -4.51 0.05 3.63
C GLY A 121 -4.49 -0.74 4.94
N PRO A 122 -5.33 -1.78 5.08
CA PRO A 122 -5.34 -2.64 6.24
C PRO A 122 -4.06 -3.47 6.31
N ARG A 123 -3.53 -3.65 7.50
CA ARG A 123 -2.35 -4.49 7.74
C ARG A 123 -2.73 -5.92 8.13
N ARG A 124 -1.86 -6.89 7.82
CA ARG A 124 -1.94 -8.27 8.34
C ARG A 124 -2.08 -8.26 9.87
N LYS A 125 -3.05 -9.03 10.40
CA LYS A 125 -3.14 -9.29 11.85
C LYS A 125 -1.83 -9.95 12.31
N ARG A 126 -1.10 -9.33 13.22
CA ARG A 126 -0.25 -10.09 14.14
C ARG A 126 -1.16 -10.74 15.17
N LEU A 127 -0.86 -11.98 15.54
CA LEU A 127 -1.65 -12.90 16.38
C LEU A 127 -1.93 -12.45 17.83
N PHE A 128 -1.73 -11.19 18.17
CA PHE A 128 -2.02 -10.68 19.50
C PHE A 128 -3.17 -9.67 19.45
N GLY A 129 -4.32 -10.15 19.92
CA GLY A 129 -5.55 -9.39 20.01
C GLY A 129 -5.45 -8.20 20.96
N ARG A 130 -5.37 -7.01 20.38
CA ARG A 130 -5.85 -5.74 20.92
C ARG A 130 -5.99 -4.74 19.77
N PHE A 131 -7.02 -3.91 19.83
CA PHE A 131 -7.34 -2.84 18.88
C PHE A 131 -6.29 -1.70 18.89
N LEU A 132 -5.04 -2.02 18.59
CA LEU A 132 -4.00 -1.02 18.47
C LEU A 132 -3.82 -0.68 16.98
N LEU A 133 -3.95 0.58 16.64
CA LEU A 133 -3.56 1.10 15.32
C LEU A 133 -2.16 0.57 14.98
N PRO A 134 -1.95 0.06 13.76
CA PRO A 134 -0.65 -0.40 13.32
C PRO A 134 0.44 0.67 13.56
N SER A 135 1.64 0.24 13.88
CA SER A 135 2.74 1.17 14.21
C SER A 135 3.02 2.20 13.11
N ILE A 136 2.80 1.81 11.84
CA ILE A 136 2.96 2.70 10.68
C ILE A 136 1.85 3.75 10.66
N SER A 137 0.58 3.35 10.79
CA SER A 137 -0.54 4.30 10.79
C SER A 137 -0.41 5.35 11.89
N ARG A 138 -0.05 4.94 13.13
CA ARG A 138 0.23 5.89 14.21
C ARG A 138 1.36 6.85 13.89
N LYS A 139 2.43 6.37 13.25
CA LYS A 139 3.56 7.21 12.87
C LYS A 139 3.20 8.20 11.76
N VAL A 140 2.39 7.79 10.80
CA VAL A 140 1.88 8.68 9.75
C VAL A 140 0.98 9.74 10.36
N ILE A 141 -0.06 9.36 11.13
CA ILE A 141 -1.00 10.29 11.77
C ILE A 141 -0.28 11.34 12.63
N ARG A 142 0.78 10.94 13.36
CA ARG A 142 1.54 11.88 14.23
C ARG A 142 2.47 12.81 13.47
N ARG A 143 2.72 12.59 12.19
CA ARG A 143 3.74 13.32 11.42
C ARG A 143 3.16 14.15 10.27
N THR A 144 1.91 13.91 9.92
CA THR A 144 1.23 14.64 8.86
C THR A 144 0.21 15.61 9.43
N ASP A 145 0.03 16.72 8.76
CA ASP A 145 -1.06 17.68 8.94
C ASP A 145 -2.30 17.33 8.12
N LYS A 146 -2.15 16.35 7.18
CA LYS A 146 -3.23 15.94 6.29
C LYS A 146 -4.17 14.94 6.97
N PRO A 147 -5.48 14.96 6.63
CA PRO A 147 -6.41 13.91 7.05
C PRO A 147 -5.91 12.52 6.66
N VAL A 148 -6.04 11.55 7.58
CA VAL A 148 -5.62 10.17 7.35
C VAL A 148 -6.81 9.23 7.53
N HIS A 149 -7.17 8.51 6.47
CA HIS A 149 -8.19 7.47 6.49
C HIS A 149 -7.53 6.10 6.57
N VAL A 150 -7.85 5.31 7.61
CA VAL A 150 -7.34 3.94 7.75
C VAL A 150 -8.45 2.96 7.38
N VAL A 151 -8.27 2.22 6.28
CA VAL A 151 -9.24 1.24 5.81
C VAL A 151 -9.19 0.00 6.71
N LYS A 152 -10.33 -0.41 7.25
CA LYS A 152 -10.44 -1.66 8.00
C LYS A 152 -10.49 -2.86 7.05
N ARG A 153 -9.91 -3.97 7.47
CA ARG A 153 -10.05 -5.24 6.76
C ARG A 153 -11.53 -5.65 6.74
N SER A 154 -12.05 -5.94 5.55
CA SER A 154 -13.36 -6.59 5.44
C SER A 154 -13.31 -7.95 6.16
N LYS A 155 -14.29 -8.22 7.01
CA LYS A 155 -14.51 -9.58 7.51
C LYS A 155 -15.08 -10.37 6.31
N LYS A 156 -14.31 -11.28 5.70
CA LYS A 156 -14.92 -12.30 4.86
C LYS A 156 -15.96 -13.00 5.72
N LYS A 157 -17.20 -13.09 5.27
CA LYS A 157 -18.20 -14.02 5.79
C LYS A 157 -17.66 -15.44 5.56
N SER A 158 -16.93 -15.97 6.51
CA SER A 158 -16.56 -17.37 6.63
C SER A 158 -17.29 -17.92 7.84
N ASP A 159 -18.61 -17.98 7.80
CA ASP A 159 -19.41 -18.71 8.78
C ASP A 159 -20.83 -18.92 8.24
N ASP A 160 -20.95 -19.73 7.18
CA ASP A 160 -22.23 -20.34 6.80
C ASP A 160 -22.03 -21.74 6.21
N LEU A 161 -21.10 -22.52 6.80
CA LEU A 161 -21.01 -23.97 6.56
C LEU A 161 -20.77 -24.71 7.88
N ARG A 162 -21.67 -24.49 8.85
CA ARG A 162 -21.85 -25.40 9.99
C ARG A 162 -23.33 -25.47 10.28
N HIS A 163 -23.99 -26.31 9.52
CA HIS A 163 -25.16 -27.05 9.95
C HIS A 163 -25.10 -28.41 9.27
#